data_3948a83196b8709af534fd357f832bf6
#
_entry.id   3948a83196b8709af534fd357f832bf6
#
_cell.length_a   1.000
_cell.length_b   1.000
_cell.length_c   1.000
_cell.angle_alpha   90.00
_cell.angle_beta   90.00
_cell.angle_gamma   90.00
#
_symmetry.space_group_name_H-M   'P 1'
#
loop_
_entity.id
_entity.type
_entity.pdbx_description
1 polymer ?
#
loop_
_entity_poly.entity_id
_entity_poly.type
_entity_poly.pdbx_seq_one_letter_code
_entity_poly.pdbx_strand_id
1 'polypeptide(L)'
;MKRQTKKLAAGAAAAAAGIAAATAVRHVTKKREQSAQSMVSSGREGERQAYLIGGGLASLSAAAYLIQDGSFHGENIHIMEGMSILGGSNDGAGTMQNGFVCRGGRMLNEETYENFWDLFSSIPSLDWPGKSEKDAD
;
A
#
# COMPACT_ATOMS: atom_id res chain seq x y z
N MET A 1 42.50 -31.27 8.77
CA MET A 1 42.54 -29.86 8.36
C MET A 1 41.61 -29.50 7.16
N LYS A 2 41.26 -30.36 6.22
CA LYS A 2 40.44 -30.02 5.03
C LYS A 2 38.93 -29.81 5.28
N ARG A 3 38.36 -30.19 6.42
CA ARG A 3 36.92 -29.99 6.75
C ARG A 3 36.60 -28.63 7.36
N GLN A 4 37.54 -27.98 7.99
CA GLN A 4 37.35 -26.65 8.61
C GLN A 4 37.32 -25.51 7.54
N THR A 5 38.16 -25.64 6.51
CA THR A 5 38.24 -24.64 5.45
C THR A 5 36.97 -24.57 4.58
N LYS A 6 36.25 -25.72 4.38
CA LYS A 6 34.98 -25.73 3.64
C LYS A 6 33.83 -25.02 4.40
N LYS A 7 33.79 -25.10 5.73
CA LYS A 7 32.76 -24.43 6.53
C LYS A 7 32.95 -22.91 6.57
N LEU A 8 34.19 -22.44 6.59
CA LEU A 8 34.51 -21.01 6.54
C LEU A 8 34.20 -20.40 5.17
N ALA A 9 34.44 -21.12 4.08
CA ALA A 9 34.12 -20.65 2.73
C ALA A 9 32.59 -20.57 2.49
N ALA A 10 31.79 -21.52 3.03
CA ALA A 10 30.35 -21.51 2.91
C ALA A 10 29.71 -20.36 3.72
N GLY A 11 30.28 -20.05 4.90
CA GLY A 11 29.80 -18.92 5.72
C GLY A 11 30.09 -17.55 5.06
N ALA A 12 31.25 -17.41 4.42
CA ALA A 12 31.60 -16.17 3.72
C ALA A 12 30.74 -15.94 2.46
N ALA A 13 30.40 -17.01 1.74
CA ALA A 13 29.53 -16.94 0.57
C ALA A 13 28.07 -16.56 0.96
N ALA A 14 27.55 -17.10 2.06
CA ALA A 14 26.22 -16.76 2.57
C ALA A 14 26.15 -15.30 3.06
N ALA A 15 27.19 -14.81 3.73
CA ALA A 15 27.28 -13.41 4.17
C ALA A 15 27.36 -12.45 2.97
N ALA A 16 28.13 -12.80 1.92
CA ALA A 16 28.23 -12.00 0.71
C ALA A 16 26.91 -11.93 -0.06
N ALA A 17 26.16 -13.04 -0.14
CA ALA A 17 24.82 -13.07 -0.76
C ALA A 17 23.79 -12.23 0.02
N GLY A 18 23.83 -12.25 1.35
CA GLY A 18 22.99 -11.42 2.20
C GLY A 18 23.25 -9.93 2.05
N ILE A 19 24.53 -9.53 1.94
CA ILE A 19 24.92 -8.13 1.72
C ILE A 19 24.49 -7.68 0.31
N ALA A 20 24.64 -8.51 -0.71
CA ALA A 20 24.23 -8.19 -2.07
C ALA A 20 22.71 -8.02 -2.18
N ALA A 21 21.92 -8.87 -1.51
CA ALA A 21 20.48 -8.74 -1.46
C ALA A 21 20.05 -7.44 -0.75
N ALA A 22 20.66 -7.13 0.41
CA ALA A 22 20.35 -5.91 1.15
C ALA A 22 20.73 -4.64 0.36
N THR A 23 21.82 -4.67 -0.40
CA THR A 23 22.21 -3.53 -1.26
C THR A 23 21.26 -3.40 -2.45
N ALA A 24 20.82 -4.49 -3.05
CA ALA A 24 19.84 -4.47 -4.14
C ALA A 24 18.51 -3.86 -3.68
N VAL A 25 17.99 -4.28 -2.53
CA VAL A 25 16.76 -3.71 -1.94
C VAL A 25 16.93 -2.21 -1.67
N ARG A 26 18.03 -1.78 -1.07
CA ARG A 26 18.32 -0.35 -0.84
C ARG A 26 18.45 0.44 -2.14
N HIS A 27 18.96 -0.16 -3.21
CA HIS A 27 19.06 0.50 -4.52
C HIS A 27 17.69 0.68 -5.17
N VAL A 28 16.79 -0.29 -5.02
CA VAL A 28 15.41 -0.22 -5.54
C VAL A 28 14.60 0.81 -4.77
N THR A 29 14.67 0.82 -3.44
CA THR A 29 13.99 1.83 -2.61
C THR A 29 14.50 3.23 -2.90
N LYS A 30 15.83 3.44 -2.96
CA LYS A 30 16.42 4.74 -3.28
C LYS A 30 16.07 5.23 -4.68
N LYS A 31 15.99 4.32 -5.66
CA LYS A 31 15.54 4.65 -7.03
C LYS A 31 14.05 5.03 -7.08
N ARG A 32 13.23 4.38 -6.23
CA ARG A 32 11.80 4.69 -6.09
C ARG A 32 11.59 6.06 -5.44
N GLU A 33 12.33 6.36 -4.39
CA GLU A 33 12.35 7.68 -3.73
C GLU A 33 12.82 8.78 -4.67
N GLN A 34 13.88 8.55 -5.45
CA GLN A 34 14.39 9.51 -6.43
C GLN A 34 13.41 9.71 -7.61
N SER A 35 12.71 8.66 -8.05
CA SER A 35 11.67 8.77 -9.07
C SER A 35 10.45 9.54 -8.56
N ALA A 36 10.04 9.31 -7.32
CA ALA A 36 8.97 10.06 -6.67
C ALA A 36 9.37 11.54 -6.53
N GLN A 37 10.57 11.83 -6.06
CA GLN A 37 11.09 13.21 -5.96
C GLN A 37 11.23 13.90 -7.32
N SER A 38 11.64 13.20 -8.39
CA SER A 38 11.72 13.79 -9.73
C SER A 38 10.34 14.07 -10.34
N MET A 39 9.32 13.28 -9.99
CA MET A 39 7.94 13.56 -10.39
C MET A 39 7.35 14.77 -9.63
N VAL A 40 7.74 14.96 -8.38
CA VAL A 40 7.34 16.12 -7.55
C VAL A 40 7.94 17.42 -8.07
N SER A 41 9.14 17.39 -8.65
CA SER A 41 9.86 18.60 -9.11
C SER A 41 9.37 19.16 -10.47
N SER A 42 8.50 18.46 -11.19
CA SER A 42 8.07 18.88 -12.53
C SER A 42 6.76 19.69 -12.59
N GLY A 43 6.11 19.93 -11.44
CA GLY A 43 4.93 20.79 -11.33
C GLY A 43 5.02 21.65 -10.07
N ARG A 44 4.42 22.84 -10.08
CA ARG A 44 4.28 23.63 -8.86
C ARG A 44 3.49 22.82 -7.84
N GLU A 45 4.04 22.63 -6.64
CA GLU A 45 3.31 22.03 -5.52
C GLU A 45 1.96 22.75 -5.36
N GLY A 46 0.87 22.00 -5.34
CA GLY A 46 -0.49 22.55 -5.21
C GLY A 46 -1.27 22.78 -6.52
N GLU A 47 -0.62 22.71 -7.71
CA GLU A 47 -1.34 22.88 -8.99
C GLU A 47 -1.80 21.56 -9.63
N ARG A 48 -1.27 20.41 -9.18
CA ARG A 48 -1.62 19.09 -9.76
C ARG A 48 -3.00 18.66 -9.29
N GLN A 49 -3.84 18.26 -10.23
CA GLN A 49 -5.17 17.70 -9.97
C GLN A 49 -5.18 16.23 -10.34
N ALA A 50 -5.80 15.39 -9.53
CA ALA A 50 -6.02 13.98 -9.81
C ALA A 50 -7.52 13.69 -9.93
N TYR A 51 -7.91 13.02 -11.01
CA TYR A 51 -9.29 12.60 -11.25
C TYR A 51 -9.36 11.07 -11.28
N LEU A 52 -10.05 10.49 -10.31
CA LEU A 52 -10.20 9.05 -10.13
C LEU A 52 -11.63 8.67 -10.52
N ILE A 53 -11.78 7.79 -11.49
CA ILE A 53 -13.09 7.36 -11.98
C ILE A 53 -13.52 6.07 -11.29
N GLY A 54 -14.66 6.14 -10.60
CA GLY A 54 -15.19 5.09 -9.74
C GLY A 54 -14.67 5.20 -8.30
N GLY A 55 -15.54 4.99 -7.33
CA GLY A 55 -15.26 5.07 -5.89
C GLY A 55 -14.96 3.71 -5.26
N GLY A 56 -14.45 2.75 -6.03
CA GLY A 56 -14.06 1.44 -5.52
C GLY A 56 -12.71 1.46 -4.78
N LEU A 57 -12.33 0.31 -4.21
CA LEU A 57 -11.11 0.16 -3.41
C LEU A 57 -9.86 0.66 -4.14
N ALA A 58 -9.73 0.42 -5.44
CA ALA A 58 -8.59 0.85 -6.22
C ALA A 58 -8.42 2.39 -6.23
N SER A 59 -9.51 3.13 -6.47
CA SER A 59 -9.49 4.59 -6.46
C SER A 59 -9.27 5.16 -5.06
N LEU A 60 -9.90 4.57 -4.05
CA LEU A 60 -9.71 4.98 -2.65
C LEU A 60 -8.26 4.75 -2.20
N SER A 61 -7.67 3.60 -2.53
CA SER A 61 -6.25 3.31 -2.26
C SER A 61 -5.34 4.27 -3.02
N ALA A 62 -5.63 4.53 -4.30
CA ALA A 62 -4.85 5.48 -5.09
C ALA A 62 -4.89 6.88 -4.49
N ALA A 63 -6.05 7.34 -4.01
CA ALA A 63 -6.17 8.64 -3.34
C ALA A 63 -5.32 8.71 -2.07
N ALA A 64 -5.36 7.65 -1.23
CA ALA A 64 -4.54 7.58 -0.03
C ALA A 64 -3.04 7.66 -0.34
N TYR A 65 -2.55 6.87 -1.29
CA TYR A 65 -1.14 6.90 -1.70
C TYR A 65 -0.73 8.18 -2.42
N LEU A 66 -1.63 8.82 -3.15
CA LEU A 66 -1.35 10.15 -3.72
C LEU A 66 -1.09 11.19 -2.63
N ILE A 67 -1.78 11.10 -1.50
CA ILE A 67 -1.55 11.97 -0.35
C ILE A 67 -0.26 11.57 0.37
N GLN A 68 -0.10 10.29 0.71
CA GLN A 68 1.00 9.79 1.53
C GLN A 68 2.36 9.90 0.82
N ASP A 69 2.41 9.44 -0.43
CA ASP A 69 3.66 9.30 -1.20
C ASP A 69 3.77 10.30 -2.35
N GLY A 70 2.64 10.71 -2.90
CA GLY A 70 2.58 11.56 -4.10
C GLY A 70 2.63 13.05 -3.82
N SER A 71 2.62 13.48 -2.55
CA SER A 71 2.56 14.90 -2.16
C SER A 71 1.38 15.65 -2.81
N PHE A 72 0.24 14.99 -2.99
CA PHE A 72 -0.99 15.64 -3.39
C PHE A 72 -1.71 16.20 -2.17
N HIS A 73 -2.30 17.38 -2.32
CA HIS A 73 -3.28 17.88 -1.35
C HIS A 73 -4.62 17.17 -1.58
N GLY A 74 -5.32 16.76 -0.53
CA GLY A 74 -6.60 16.06 -0.65
C GLY A 74 -7.66 16.84 -1.42
N GLU A 75 -7.64 18.18 -1.36
CA GLU A 75 -8.51 19.08 -2.11
C GLU A 75 -8.31 18.99 -3.64
N ASN A 76 -7.16 18.49 -4.08
CA ASN A 76 -6.81 18.31 -5.48
C ASN A 76 -7.07 16.89 -5.99
N ILE A 77 -7.70 16.04 -5.19
CA ILE A 77 -8.05 14.67 -5.57
C ILE A 77 -9.56 14.55 -5.68
N HIS A 78 -10.04 14.28 -6.88
CA HIS A 78 -11.45 14.21 -7.22
C HIS A 78 -11.83 12.77 -7.55
N ILE A 79 -12.65 12.15 -6.69
CA ILE A 79 -13.20 10.81 -6.94
C ILE A 79 -14.60 10.97 -7.52
N MET A 80 -14.79 10.48 -8.74
CA MET A 80 -16.07 10.54 -9.46
C MET A 80 -16.76 9.19 -9.36
N GLU A 81 -17.84 9.13 -8.58
CA GLU A 81 -18.66 7.94 -8.41
C GLU A 81 -20.10 8.21 -8.87
N GLY A 82 -20.66 7.30 -9.64
CA GLY A 82 -22.04 7.39 -10.14
C GLY A 82 -23.08 6.86 -9.17
N MET A 83 -22.66 6.13 -8.15
CA MET A 83 -23.54 5.57 -7.11
C MET A 83 -23.52 6.43 -5.84
N SER A 84 -24.54 6.29 -5.01
CA SER A 84 -24.63 7.03 -3.75
C SER A 84 -23.74 6.50 -2.62
N ILE A 85 -23.06 5.38 -2.84
CA ILE A 85 -22.18 4.73 -1.86
C ILE A 85 -20.85 4.41 -2.51
N LEU A 86 -19.77 4.66 -1.75
CA LEU A 86 -18.39 4.31 -2.14
C LEU A 86 -18.09 2.85 -1.76
N GLY A 87 -16.98 2.34 -2.28
CA GLY A 87 -16.48 0.99 -1.96
C GLY A 87 -16.57 0.01 -3.13
N GLY A 88 -17.38 0.31 -4.15
CA GLY A 88 -17.56 -0.56 -5.32
C GLY A 88 -18.09 -1.94 -4.94
N SER A 89 -17.34 -3.00 -5.24
CA SER A 89 -17.73 -4.37 -4.84
C SER A 89 -17.59 -4.66 -3.33
N ASN A 90 -16.99 -3.75 -2.58
CA ASN A 90 -16.82 -3.82 -1.13
C ASN A 90 -17.58 -2.68 -0.42
N ASP A 91 -18.68 -2.27 -0.98
CA ASP A 91 -19.45 -1.10 -0.54
C ASP A 91 -20.19 -1.28 0.81
N GLY A 92 -20.24 -2.50 1.34
CA GLY A 92 -20.95 -2.80 2.58
C GLY A 92 -22.46 -2.50 2.51
N ALA A 93 -23.05 -2.47 1.32
CA ALA A 93 -24.45 -2.14 1.13
C ALA A 93 -25.36 -3.06 1.93
N GLY A 94 -26.31 -2.49 2.65
CA GLY A 94 -27.24 -3.23 3.49
C GLY A 94 -27.55 -2.54 4.80
N THR A 95 -28.22 -3.25 5.67
CA THR A 95 -28.56 -2.79 7.01
C THR A 95 -28.53 -3.94 8.01
N MET A 96 -28.43 -3.65 9.29
CA MET A 96 -28.54 -4.65 10.35
C MET A 96 -29.86 -5.45 10.32
N GLN A 97 -30.95 -4.81 9.88
CA GLN A 97 -32.28 -5.42 9.80
C GLN A 97 -32.46 -6.30 8.55
N ASN A 98 -31.89 -5.90 7.42
CA ASN A 98 -32.08 -6.56 6.14
C ASN A 98 -30.87 -7.41 5.70
N GLY A 99 -29.81 -7.39 6.51
CA GLY A 99 -28.53 -8.00 6.17
C GLY A 99 -27.70 -7.15 5.21
N PHE A 100 -26.47 -7.57 4.98
CA PHE A 100 -25.52 -6.92 4.10
C PHE A 100 -25.35 -7.68 2.79
N VAL A 101 -25.13 -6.95 1.70
CA VAL A 101 -24.92 -7.53 0.38
C VAL A 101 -23.46 -7.95 0.23
N CYS A 102 -23.22 -9.25 0.11
CA CYS A 102 -21.92 -9.78 -0.28
C CYS A 102 -21.85 -9.94 -1.80
N ARG A 103 -21.07 -9.09 -2.47
CA ARG A 103 -20.91 -9.09 -3.93
C ARG A 103 -19.86 -10.09 -4.44
N GLY A 104 -19.51 -11.04 -3.62
CA GLY A 104 -18.57 -12.13 -3.90
C GLY A 104 -17.60 -12.37 -2.74
N GLY A 105 -17.19 -13.63 -2.58
CA GLY A 105 -16.20 -14.01 -1.58
C GLY A 105 -14.85 -13.35 -1.88
N ARG A 106 -14.15 -12.96 -0.82
CA ARG A 106 -12.77 -12.48 -0.88
C ARG A 106 -11.95 -13.32 0.07
N MET A 107 -10.88 -13.92 -0.45
CA MET A 107 -9.85 -14.55 0.37
C MET A 107 -8.62 -13.68 0.29
N LEU A 108 -8.26 -13.09 1.41
CA LEU A 108 -7.08 -12.27 1.55
C LEU A 108 -6.02 -13.11 2.27
N ASN A 109 -4.77 -13.00 1.83
CA ASN A 109 -3.63 -13.57 2.53
C ASN A 109 -2.55 -12.50 2.72
N GLU A 110 -1.69 -12.67 3.70
CA GLU A 110 -0.65 -11.68 4.00
C GLU A 110 0.47 -11.65 2.96
N GLU A 111 0.73 -12.78 2.30
CA GLU A 111 1.91 -12.94 1.43
C GLU A 111 1.79 -12.22 0.09
N THR A 112 0.57 -12.06 -0.43
CA THR A 112 0.37 -11.57 -1.81
C THR A 112 -0.36 -10.23 -1.89
N TYR A 113 -0.92 -9.73 -0.80
CA TYR A 113 -1.66 -8.47 -0.76
C TYR A 113 -0.90 -7.37 -0.02
N GLU A 114 0.39 -7.22 -0.29
CA GLU A 114 1.30 -6.28 0.39
C GLU A 114 0.75 -4.85 0.46
N ASN A 115 0.33 -4.28 -0.68
CA ASN A 115 -0.20 -2.92 -0.73
C ASN A 115 -1.54 -2.77 0.02
N PHE A 116 -2.34 -3.83 0.08
CA PHE A 116 -3.58 -3.83 0.82
C PHE A 116 -3.29 -3.74 2.33
N TRP A 117 -2.42 -4.60 2.83
CA TRP A 117 -2.06 -4.61 4.24
C TRP A 117 -1.29 -3.36 4.66
N ASP A 118 -0.46 -2.82 3.79
CA ASP A 118 0.22 -1.54 4.01
C ASP A 118 -0.79 -0.40 4.17
N LEU A 119 -1.76 -0.29 3.28
CA LEU A 119 -2.83 0.68 3.36
C LEU A 119 -3.63 0.55 4.66
N PHE A 120 -4.11 -0.67 4.97
CA PHE A 120 -4.93 -0.91 6.16
C PHE A 120 -4.17 -0.70 7.47
N SER A 121 -2.86 -0.88 7.49
CA SER A 121 -2.03 -0.51 8.65
C SER A 121 -1.90 0.99 8.85
N SER A 122 -2.14 1.80 7.82
CA SER A 122 -2.12 3.26 7.90
C SER A 122 -3.47 3.88 8.27
N ILE A 123 -4.57 3.14 8.17
CA ILE A 123 -5.92 3.61 8.47
C ILE A 123 -6.23 3.40 9.95
N PRO A 124 -6.54 4.46 10.72
CA PRO A 124 -6.96 4.32 12.11
C PRO A 124 -8.29 3.58 12.22
N SER A 125 -8.38 2.60 13.12
CA SER A 125 -9.64 1.92 13.39
C SER A 125 -10.64 2.86 14.08
N LEU A 126 -11.89 2.82 13.63
CA LEU A 126 -12.97 3.58 14.23
C LEU A 126 -13.46 2.94 15.54
N ASP A 127 -13.41 1.62 15.64
CA ASP A 127 -13.91 0.85 16.77
C ASP A 127 -12.86 0.66 17.88
N TRP A 128 -11.56 0.74 17.53
CA TRP A 128 -10.45 0.49 18.44
C TRP A 128 -9.45 1.67 18.40
N PRO A 129 -9.69 2.71 19.22
CA PRO A 129 -8.79 3.86 19.27
C PRO A 129 -7.34 3.46 19.58
N GLY A 130 -6.41 3.92 18.76
CA GLY A 130 -4.97 3.64 18.89
C GLY A 130 -4.50 2.37 18.18
N LYS A 131 -5.39 1.65 17.51
CA LYS A 131 -5.06 0.57 16.58
C LYS A 131 -5.30 1.00 15.12
N SER A 132 -4.65 0.32 14.19
CA SER A 132 -4.98 0.40 12.76
C SER A 132 -6.11 -0.58 12.41
N GLU A 133 -6.71 -0.43 11.23
CA GLU A 133 -7.70 -1.39 10.73
C GLU A 133 -7.11 -2.80 10.53
N LYS A 134 -5.80 -2.89 10.28
CA LYS A 134 -5.11 -4.18 10.20
C LYS A 134 -5.03 -4.89 11.55
N ASP A 135 -4.91 -4.14 12.64
CA ASP A 135 -4.66 -4.67 14.00
C ASP A 135 -5.95 -4.76 14.84
N ALA A 136 -7.10 -4.48 14.21
CA ALA A 136 -8.41 -4.42 14.90
C ALA A 136 -9.09 -5.78 15.08
N ASP A 137 -8.52 -6.88 14.58
CA ASP A 137 -9.01 -8.25 14.71
C ASP A 137 -8.72 -8.87 16.10
#